data_2bed7ef70419ec21792fd10f1cf52aad
#
_entry.id   2bed7ef70419ec21792fd10f1cf52aad
#
_cell.length_a   1.000
_cell.length_b   1.000
_cell.length_c   1.000
_cell.angle_alpha   90.00
_cell.angle_beta   90.00
_cell.angle_gamma   90.00
#
_symmetry.space_group_name_H-M   'P 1'
#
loop_
_entity.id
_entity.type
_entity.pdbx_description
1 polymer ?
#
loop_
_entity_poly.entity_id
_entity_poly.type
_entity_poly.pdbx_seq_one_letter_code
_entity_poly.pdbx_strand_id
1 'polypeptide(L)'
;DFDTNLLALAVEAARNRATLGEISFAMEKEFGRHKATIRSISGVYQAEVSDDENFRIAKEMADKFAELDGRRPRIMVAKMGQDGHDRGAKVVARALADAGYEVVYTGLHQTPEMIAAAAVQESVDAVGLSIMSGAHMTLFPAVMTALRARGAGEMTVFGGGIVPKDDMVKLHAAGVAKVFTPGASTQEIIDWVESYIRP
;
A
#
# COMPACT_ATOMS: atom_id res chain seq x y z
N ASP A 1 2.03 -38.82 14.51
CA ASP A 1 2.81 -38.44 15.69
C ASP A 1 3.07 -36.94 15.63
N PHE A 2 2.39 -36.16 16.47
CA PHE A 2 2.48 -34.68 16.45
C PHE A 2 3.78 -34.13 17.06
N ASP A 3 4.62 -34.99 17.59
CA ASP A 3 5.89 -34.61 18.21
C ASP A 3 7.06 -34.47 17.22
N THR A 4 6.84 -34.77 15.94
CA THR A 4 7.90 -34.75 14.95
C THR A 4 7.87 -33.47 14.14
N ASN A 5 9.00 -32.74 14.13
CA ASN A 5 9.13 -31.48 13.39
C ASN A 5 9.17 -31.73 11.87
N LEU A 6 8.15 -31.27 11.14
CA LEU A 6 8.04 -31.47 9.69
C LEU A 6 9.20 -30.83 8.90
N LEU A 7 9.76 -29.73 9.40
CA LEU A 7 10.93 -29.11 8.76
C LEU A 7 12.18 -30.02 8.90
N ALA A 8 12.38 -30.62 10.05
CA ALA A 8 13.50 -31.57 10.26
C ALA A 8 13.40 -32.77 9.32
N LEU A 9 12.20 -33.33 9.15
CA LEU A 9 11.93 -34.41 8.21
C LEU A 9 12.14 -33.98 6.75
N ALA A 10 11.71 -32.78 6.39
CA ALA A 10 11.91 -32.21 5.05
C ALA A 10 13.41 -32.00 4.74
N VAL A 11 14.19 -31.53 5.73
CA VAL A 11 15.66 -31.41 5.61
C VAL A 11 16.32 -32.75 5.43
N GLU A 12 15.90 -33.78 6.18
CA GLU A 12 16.43 -35.14 6.04
C GLU A 12 16.08 -35.73 4.67
N ALA A 13 14.84 -35.56 4.20
CA ALA A 13 14.43 -35.99 2.88
C ALA A 13 15.25 -35.29 1.77
N ALA A 14 15.50 -34.00 1.89
CA ALA A 14 16.33 -33.25 0.94
C ALA A 14 17.81 -33.74 0.96
N ARG A 15 18.36 -34.08 2.11
CA ARG A 15 19.69 -34.70 2.22
C ARG A 15 19.75 -36.07 1.52
N ASN A 16 18.65 -36.80 1.53
CA ASN A 16 18.47 -38.05 0.79
C ASN A 16 18.08 -37.85 -0.68
N ARG A 17 18.22 -36.58 -1.21
CA ARG A 17 17.97 -36.19 -2.59
C ARG A 17 16.50 -36.23 -3.03
N ALA A 18 15.56 -36.20 -2.10
CA ALA A 18 14.16 -35.93 -2.45
C ALA A 18 14.02 -34.53 -3.02
N THR A 19 13.25 -34.42 -4.08
CA THR A 19 12.92 -33.11 -4.69
C THR A 19 11.91 -32.34 -3.83
N LEU A 20 11.86 -31.01 -4.00
CA LEU A 20 10.86 -30.18 -3.34
C LEU A 20 9.43 -30.66 -3.64
N GLY A 21 9.18 -31.12 -4.88
CA GLY A 21 7.89 -31.66 -5.30
C GLY A 21 7.50 -32.93 -4.53
N GLU A 22 8.42 -33.86 -4.34
CA GLU A 22 8.17 -35.07 -3.58
C GLU A 22 7.88 -34.79 -2.10
N ILE A 23 8.64 -33.91 -1.47
CA ILE A 23 8.42 -33.46 -0.09
C ILE A 23 7.04 -32.79 0.04
N SER A 24 6.72 -31.85 -0.84
CA SER A 24 5.44 -31.15 -0.84
C SER A 24 4.27 -32.10 -1.09
N PHE A 25 4.42 -33.05 -1.99
CA PHE A 25 3.38 -34.04 -2.28
C PHE A 25 3.13 -35.01 -1.13
N ALA A 26 4.18 -35.40 -0.40
CA ALA A 26 4.02 -36.19 0.82
C ALA A 26 3.19 -35.44 1.87
N MET A 27 3.48 -34.15 2.10
CA MET A 27 2.69 -33.32 3.00
C MET A 27 1.26 -33.12 2.52
N GLU A 28 1.07 -32.92 1.21
CA GLU A 28 -0.27 -32.73 0.60
C GLU A 28 -1.17 -33.95 0.80
N LYS A 29 -0.62 -35.19 0.80
CA LYS A 29 -1.38 -36.40 1.05
C LYS A 29 -1.98 -36.47 2.46
N GLU A 30 -1.29 -35.89 3.44
CA GLU A 30 -1.72 -35.91 4.85
C GLU A 30 -2.59 -34.73 5.19
N PHE A 31 -2.20 -33.52 4.73
CA PHE A 31 -2.82 -32.25 5.13
C PHE A 31 -3.76 -31.66 4.07
N GLY A 32 -3.76 -32.23 2.87
CA GLY A 32 -4.47 -31.65 1.73
C GLY A 32 -3.79 -30.40 1.19
N ARG A 33 -4.24 -29.93 0.04
CA ARG A 33 -3.80 -28.66 -0.55
C ARG A 33 -4.73 -27.54 -0.17
N HIS A 34 -4.20 -26.50 0.45
CA HIS A 34 -4.98 -25.28 0.70
C HIS A 34 -5.43 -24.66 -0.63
N LYS A 35 -6.74 -24.53 -0.79
CA LYS A 35 -7.36 -23.78 -1.90
C LYS A 35 -7.95 -22.52 -1.34
N ALA A 36 -7.33 -21.39 -1.63
CA ALA A 36 -7.86 -20.10 -1.22
C ALA A 36 -9.23 -19.86 -1.85
N THR A 37 -10.23 -19.60 -1.04
CA THR A 37 -11.54 -19.14 -1.53
C THR A 37 -11.46 -17.64 -1.76
N ILE A 38 -11.63 -17.21 -3.00
CA ILE A 38 -11.72 -15.78 -3.32
C ILE A 38 -13.07 -15.30 -2.77
N ARG A 39 -13.03 -14.51 -1.71
CA ARG A 39 -14.20 -13.80 -1.19
C ARG A 39 -13.97 -12.31 -1.42
N SER A 40 -14.85 -11.70 -2.19
CA SER A 40 -14.92 -10.24 -2.27
C SER A 40 -15.73 -9.77 -1.05
N ILE A 41 -15.03 -9.28 -0.04
CA ILE A 41 -15.66 -8.70 1.15
C ILE A 41 -15.43 -7.19 1.06
N SER A 42 -16.50 -6.39 1.15
CA SER A 42 -16.43 -4.94 1.25
C SER A 42 -16.61 -4.51 2.70
N GLY A 43 -16.03 -3.36 3.10
CA GLY A 43 -16.16 -2.81 4.45
C GLY A 43 -15.43 -3.63 5.54
N VAL A 44 -14.35 -4.38 5.18
CA VAL A 44 -13.63 -5.23 6.15
C VAL A 44 -13.06 -4.40 7.28
N TYR A 45 -12.36 -3.32 6.96
CA TYR A 45 -11.77 -2.45 7.98
C TYR A 45 -12.85 -1.67 8.71
N GLN A 46 -13.88 -1.22 8.02
CA GLN A 46 -15.01 -0.55 8.64
C GLN A 46 -15.71 -1.45 9.66
N ALA A 47 -15.86 -2.75 9.39
CA ALA A 47 -16.50 -3.69 10.30
C ALA A 47 -15.62 -4.01 11.54
N GLU A 48 -14.28 -4.01 11.38
CA GLU A 48 -13.33 -4.30 12.46
C GLU A 48 -13.00 -3.07 13.31
N VAL A 49 -13.07 -1.86 12.74
CA VAL A 49 -12.70 -0.60 13.41
C VAL A 49 -13.87 0.37 13.53
N SER A 50 -15.10 -0.10 13.38
CA SER A 50 -16.33 0.73 13.51
C SER A 50 -16.43 1.44 14.86
N ASP A 51 -15.84 0.86 15.91
CA ASP A 51 -15.81 1.40 17.26
C ASP A 51 -14.55 2.25 17.54
N ASP A 52 -13.62 2.38 16.57
CA ASP A 52 -12.44 3.24 16.70
C ASP A 52 -12.84 4.69 16.42
N GLU A 53 -12.64 5.53 17.44
CA GLU A 53 -12.97 6.96 17.39
C GLU A 53 -12.21 7.69 16.26
N ASN A 54 -10.96 7.34 16.01
CA ASN A 54 -10.15 7.98 14.97
C ASN A 54 -10.69 7.65 13.56
N PHE A 55 -11.16 6.41 13.36
CA PHE A 55 -11.78 6.02 12.08
C PHE A 55 -13.10 6.77 11.84
N ARG A 56 -13.89 6.97 12.91
CA ARG A 56 -15.13 7.76 12.84
C ARG A 56 -14.84 9.22 12.49
N ILE A 57 -13.81 9.81 13.12
CA ILE A 57 -13.37 11.19 12.86
C ILE A 57 -12.91 11.32 11.39
N ALA A 58 -12.08 10.41 10.88
CA ALA A 58 -11.61 10.43 9.50
C ALA A 58 -12.79 10.39 8.51
N LYS A 59 -13.79 9.56 8.78
CA LYS A 59 -15.00 9.49 7.95
C LYS A 59 -15.82 10.78 8.00
N GLU A 60 -16.03 11.34 9.19
CA GLU A 60 -16.72 12.63 9.36
C GLU A 60 -16.00 13.77 8.63
N MET A 61 -14.65 13.77 8.64
CA MET A 61 -13.85 14.76 7.90
C MET A 61 -13.99 14.59 6.38
N ALA A 62 -13.98 13.35 5.87
CA ALA A 62 -14.21 13.07 4.46
C ALA A 62 -15.63 13.48 4.01
N ASP A 63 -16.63 13.27 4.86
CA ASP A 63 -18.01 13.70 4.61
C ASP A 63 -18.11 15.22 4.62
N LYS A 64 -17.47 15.90 5.57
CA LYS A 64 -17.42 17.36 5.65
C LYS A 64 -16.67 17.99 4.46
N PHE A 65 -15.59 17.36 4.01
CA PHE A 65 -14.91 17.77 2.78
C PHE A 65 -15.87 17.71 1.59
N ALA A 66 -16.66 16.62 1.49
CA ALA A 66 -17.64 16.47 0.41
C ALA A 66 -18.74 17.53 0.45
N GLU A 67 -19.14 17.98 1.64
CA GLU A 67 -20.10 19.10 1.79
C GLU A 67 -19.54 20.44 1.33
N LEU A 68 -18.24 20.69 1.57
CA LEU A 68 -17.58 21.97 1.25
C LEU A 68 -17.10 22.04 -0.20
N ASP A 69 -16.50 20.96 -0.71
CA ASP A 69 -15.87 20.90 -2.04
C ASP A 69 -16.79 20.28 -3.13
N GLY A 70 -17.93 19.71 -2.73
CA GLY A 70 -18.87 19.04 -3.63
C GLY A 70 -18.45 17.66 -4.09
N ARG A 71 -17.30 17.14 -3.62
CA ARG A 71 -16.78 15.79 -3.87
C ARG A 71 -16.00 15.29 -2.67
N ARG A 72 -15.82 13.99 -2.56
CA ARG A 72 -14.92 13.40 -1.56
C ARG A 72 -13.45 13.67 -1.90
N PRO A 73 -12.57 13.77 -0.89
CA PRO A 73 -11.14 13.87 -1.14
C PRO A 73 -10.69 12.59 -1.87
N ARG A 74 -9.91 12.79 -2.94
CA ARG A 74 -9.46 11.72 -3.83
C ARG A 74 -7.98 11.45 -3.66
N ILE A 75 -7.62 10.22 -3.37
CA ILE A 75 -6.24 9.81 -3.12
C ILE A 75 -5.82 8.76 -4.14
N MET A 76 -4.70 9.01 -4.81
CA MET A 76 -4.08 7.99 -5.63
C MET A 76 -3.15 7.12 -4.80
N VAL A 77 -3.23 5.80 -4.98
CA VAL A 77 -2.25 4.84 -4.48
C VAL A 77 -1.58 4.17 -5.67
N ALA A 78 -0.30 4.48 -5.86
CA ALA A 78 0.46 4.06 -7.03
C ALA A 78 1.61 3.11 -6.67
N LYS A 79 1.76 2.06 -7.49
CA LYS A 79 2.83 1.07 -7.39
C LYS A 79 3.87 1.32 -8.47
N MET A 80 5.05 1.81 -8.08
CA MET A 80 6.08 2.30 -9.00
C MET A 80 7.04 1.22 -9.49
N GLY A 81 7.52 1.40 -10.72
CA GLY A 81 8.62 0.63 -11.31
C GLY A 81 8.34 -0.86 -11.45
N GLN A 82 9.38 -1.67 -11.48
CA GLN A 82 9.31 -3.12 -11.66
C GLN A 82 9.06 -3.89 -10.34
N ASP A 83 8.36 -3.29 -9.40
CA ASP A 83 8.08 -3.87 -8.09
C ASP A 83 6.69 -4.53 -8.06
N GLY A 84 6.66 -5.84 -7.88
CA GLY A 84 5.43 -6.64 -7.82
C GLY A 84 4.81 -6.79 -6.42
N HIS A 85 5.39 -6.18 -5.38
CA HIS A 85 4.90 -6.30 -4.00
C HIS A 85 3.70 -5.39 -3.75
N ASP A 86 2.53 -5.74 -4.26
CA ASP A 86 1.34 -4.89 -4.26
C ASP A 86 0.40 -5.05 -3.06
N ARG A 87 0.58 -6.09 -2.24
CA ARG A 87 -0.32 -6.39 -1.11
C ARG A 87 -0.46 -5.19 -0.16
N GLY A 88 0.66 -4.59 0.26
CA GLY A 88 0.65 -3.42 1.15
C GLY A 88 -0.08 -2.22 0.54
N ALA A 89 0.16 -1.92 -0.73
CA ALA A 89 -0.52 -0.84 -1.44
C ALA A 89 -2.04 -1.07 -1.51
N LYS A 90 -2.48 -2.32 -1.78
CA LYS A 90 -3.91 -2.69 -1.80
C LYS A 90 -4.56 -2.58 -0.43
N VAL A 91 -3.84 -2.96 0.65
CA VAL A 91 -4.33 -2.81 2.03
C VAL A 91 -4.55 -1.34 2.35
N VAL A 92 -3.57 -0.47 2.05
CA VAL A 92 -3.68 0.97 2.28
C VAL A 92 -4.81 1.58 1.44
N ALA A 93 -4.89 1.24 0.14
CA ALA A 93 -5.96 1.71 -0.74
C ALA A 93 -7.34 1.33 -0.20
N ARG A 94 -7.48 0.10 0.30
CA ARG A 94 -8.73 -0.37 0.89
C ARG A 94 -9.06 0.34 2.19
N ALA A 95 -8.09 0.52 3.10
CA ALA A 95 -8.30 1.21 4.36
C ALA A 95 -8.73 2.66 4.16
N LEU A 96 -8.08 3.38 3.23
CA LEU A 96 -8.48 4.75 2.85
C LEU A 96 -9.90 4.80 2.26
N ALA A 97 -10.25 3.84 1.38
CA ALA A 97 -11.61 3.77 0.83
C ALA A 97 -12.68 3.51 1.91
N ASP A 98 -12.40 2.61 2.86
CA ASP A 98 -13.30 2.33 3.98
C ASP A 98 -13.42 3.53 4.94
N ALA A 99 -12.37 4.36 5.07
CA ALA A 99 -12.39 5.64 5.79
C ALA A 99 -13.11 6.77 5.03
N GLY A 100 -13.65 6.50 3.85
CA GLY A 100 -14.52 7.43 3.13
C GLY A 100 -13.83 8.27 2.03
N TYR A 101 -12.55 8.02 1.77
CA TYR A 101 -11.84 8.65 0.66
C TYR A 101 -12.20 8.01 -0.69
N GLU A 102 -12.17 8.80 -1.76
CA GLU A 102 -12.19 8.27 -3.11
C GLU A 102 -10.78 7.82 -3.49
N VAL A 103 -10.59 6.54 -3.80
CA VAL A 103 -9.26 5.97 -4.01
C VAL A 103 -9.06 5.52 -5.45
N VAL A 104 -8.03 6.08 -6.09
CA VAL A 104 -7.55 5.67 -7.41
C VAL A 104 -6.34 4.74 -7.24
N TYR A 105 -6.52 3.45 -7.47
CA TYR A 105 -5.42 2.49 -7.45
C TYR A 105 -4.91 2.23 -8.86
N THR A 106 -3.67 2.62 -9.15
CA THR A 106 -3.12 2.58 -10.52
C THR A 106 -2.69 1.20 -11.01
N GLY A 107 -2.63 0.20 -10.13
CA GLY A 107 -2.06 -1.10 -10.46
C GLY A 107 -0.53 -1.12 -10.41
N LEU A 108 0.06 -2.22 -10.96
CA LEU A 108 1.50 -2.48 -10.95
C LEU A 108 2.23 -1.74 -12.08
N HIS A 109 3.56 -1.66 -11.95
CA HIS A 109 4.51 -1.26 -12.99
C HIS A 109 4.30 0.15 -13.57
N GLN A 110 3.86 1.09 -12.75
CA GLN A 110 3.67 2.46 -13.18
C GLN A 110 4.99 3.21 -13.33
N THR A 111 5.12 3.97 -14.43
CA THR A 111 6.23 4.93 -14.57
C THR A 111 5.92 6.25 -13.87
N PRO A 112 6.92 7.07 -13.54
CA PRO A 112 6.70 8.41 -12.99
C PRO A 112 5.77 9.28 -13.84
N GLU A 113 5.91 9.21 -15.16
CA GLU A 113 5.10 9.97 -16.11
C GLU A 113 3.64 9.50 -16.14
N MET A 114 3.41 8.18 -16.05
CA MET A 114 2.06 7.58 -15.96
C MET A 114 1.37 8.01 -14.67
N ILE A 115 2.09 7.94 -13.54
CA ILE A 115 1.56 8.38 -12.23
C ILE A 115 1.17 9.86 -12.27
N ALA A 116 2.07 10.73 -12.75
CA ALA A 116 1.81 12.15 -12.82
C ALA A 116 0.67 12.48 -13.80
N ALA A 117 0.58 11.78 -14.93
CA ALA A 117 -0.52 11.95 -15.87
C ALA A 117 -1.86 11.57 -15.27
N ALA A 118 -1.93 10.39 -14.64
CA ALA A 118 -3.13 9.90 -13.98
C ALA A 118 -3.54 10.79 -12.79
N ALA A 119 -2.58 11.27 -12.00
CA ALA A 119 -2.85 12.15 -10.86
C ALA A 119 -3.55 13.44 -11.29
N VAL A 120 -3.09 14.08 -12.39
CA VAL A 120 -3.72 15.27 -12.94
C VAL A 120 -5.06 14.95 -13.59
N GLN A 121 -5.13 13.88 -14.37
CA GLN A 121 -6.36 13.48 -15.08
C GLN A 121 -7.48 13.14 -14.10
N GLU A 122 -7.18 12.44 -13.02
CA GLU A 122 -8.15 12.05 -11.99
C GLU A 122 -8.38 13.17 -10.95
N SER A 123 -7.68 14.30 -11.04
CA SER A 123 -7.78 15.43 -10.12
C SER A 123 -7.66 15.00 -8.66
N VAL A 124 -6.60 14.23 -8.35
CA VAL A 124 -6.38 13.72 -7.00
C VAL A 124 -5.81 14.80 -6.08
N ASP A 125 -6.15 14.73 -4.80
CA ASP A 125 -5.68 15.68 -3.77
C ASP A 125 -4.32 15.27 -3.21
N ALA A 126 -4.01 13.95 -3.26
CA ALA A 126 -2.71 13.43 -2.84
C ALA A 126 -2.32 12.15 -3.59
N VAL A 127 -1.01 11.89 -3.64
CA VAL A 127 -0.41 10.71 -4.26
C VAL A 127 0.37 9.91 -3.23
N GLY A 128 -0.09 8.69 -2.96
CA GLY A 128 0.62 7.70 -2.16
C GLY A 128 1.44 6.75 -3.05
N LEU A 129 2.76 6.74 -2.84
CA LEU A 129 3.70 5.95 -3.62
C LEU A 129 4.16 4.72 -2.85
N SER A 130 4.03 3.53 -3.41
CA SER A 130 4.48 2.28 -2.79
C SER A 130 5.67 1.69 -3.53
N ILE A 131 6.77 1.41 -2.79
CA ILE A 131 7.97 0.78 -3.35
C ILE A 131 8.68 -0.09 -2.31
N MET A 132 8.95 -1.35 -2.68
CA MET A 132 9.66 -2.33 -1.85
C MET A 132 10.98 -2.80 -2.49
N SER A 133 11.24 -2.39 -3.73
CA SER A 133 12.41 -2.84 -4.53
C SER A 133 13.70 -2.07 -4.27
N GLY A 134 13.71 -1.08 -3.35
CA GLY A 134 14.89 -0.25 -3.06
C GLY A 134 15.12 0.90 -4.05
N ALA A 135 14.36 1.03 -5.13
CA ALA A 135 14.55 2.10 -6.13
C ALA A 135 13.90 3.45 -5.73
N HIS A 136 13.61 3.65 -4.44
CA HIS A 136 12.92 4.85 -3.92
C HIS A 136 13.69 6.14 -4.21
N MET A 137 15.01 6.15 -4.08
CA MET A 137 15.84 7.34 -4.33
C MET A 137 15.86 7.79 -5.79
N THR A 138 15.52 6.91 -6.72
CA THR A 138 15.38 7.25 -8.15
C THR A 138 13.95 7.62 -8.50
N LEU A 139 12.98 6.81 -8.03
CA LEU A 139 11.60 6.90 -8.51
C LEU A 139 10.78 8.00 -7.82
N PHE A 140 10.94 8.24 -6.52
CA PHE A 140 10.22 9.34 -5.85
C PHE A 140 10.58 10.71 -6.45
N PRO A 141 11.88 11.09 -6.58
CA PRO A 141 12.24 12.35 -7.20
C PRO A 141 11.76 12.47 -8.65
N ALA A 142 11.74 11.34 -9.40
CA ALA A 142 11.24 11.33 -10.77
C ALA A 142 9.73 11.63 -10.83
N VAL A 143 8.92 11.06 -9.91
CA VAL A 143 7.49 11.41 -9.81
C VAL A 143 7.30 12.87 -9.46
N MET A 144 8.04 13.39 -8.47
CA MET A 144 7.99 14.81 -8.10
C MET A 144 8.31 15.72 -9.31
N THR A 145 9.30 15.35 -10.10
CA THR A 145 9.68 16.07 -11.32
C THR A 145 8.57 16.01 -12.38
N ALA A 146 7.98 14.81 -12.58
CA ALA A 146 6.91 14.61 -13.54
C ALA A 146 5.61 15.38 -13.16
N LEU A 147 5.29 15.47 -11.86
CA LEU A 147 4.19 16.29 -11.35
C LEU A 147 4.41 17.77 -11.60
N ARG A 148 5.61 18.29 -11.27
CA ARG A 148 5.98 19.70 -11.54
C ARG A 148 5.88 20.04 -13.02
N ALA A 149 6.35 19.15 -13.90
CA ALA A 149 6.27 19.35 -15.34
C ALA A 149 4.82 19.44 -15.87
N ARG A 150 3.84 18.95 -15.11
CA ARG A 150 2.41 19.03 -15.41
C ARG A 150 1.65 20.14 -14.65
N GLY A 151 2.37 21.01 -13.97
CA GLY A 151 1.77 22.08 -13.17
C GLY A 151 1.16 21.61 -11.83
N ALA A 152 1.43 20.37 -11.41
CA ALA A 152 0.93 19.77 -10.17
C ALA A 152 2.04 19.66 -9.10
N GLY A 153 2.96 20.61 -9.05
CA GLY A 153 4.11 20.59 -8.15
C GLY A 153 3.75 20.75 -6.67
N GLU A 154 2.60 21.34 -6.37
CA GLU A 154 2.09 21.53 -5.01
C GLU A 154 1.31 20.32 -4.48
N MET A 155 1.08 19.32 -5.33
CA MET A 155 0.34 18.12 -4.93
C MET A 155 1.06 17.39 -3.82
N THR A 156 0.34 17.03 -2.75
CA THR A 156 0.89 16.27 -1.63
C THR A 156 1.31 14.88 -2.08
N VAL A 157 2.60 14.56 -1.88
CA VAL A 157 3.15 13.22 -2.16
C VAL A 157 3.64 12.59 -0.88
N PHE A 158 3.14 11.41 -0.58
CA PHE A 158 3.63 10.56 0.51
C PHE A 158 3.98 9.18 -0.02
N GLY A 159 4.58 8.34 0.79
CA GLY A 159 4.91 7.01 0.32
C GLY A 159 5.14 6.00 1.41
N GLY A 160 5.34 4.76 0.99
CA GLY A 160 5.63 3.65 1.87
C GLY A 160 6.51 2.58 1.24
N GLY A 161 7.26 1.91 2.10
CA GLY A 161 8.15 0.84 1.69
C GLY A 161 9.33 0.66 2.63
N ILE A 162 10.28 -0.20 2.23
CA ILE A 162 11.52 -0.38 2.98
C ILE A 162 12.47 0.75 2.59
N VAL A 163 12.45 1.84 3.37
CA VAL A 163 13.24 3.04 3.12
C VAL A 163 14.15 3.31 4.33
N PRO A 164 15.48 3.35 4.16
CA PRO A 164 16.42 3.68 5.22
C PRO A 164 16.19 5.11 5.76
N LYS A 165 16.49 5.34 7.04
CA LYS A 165 16.28 6.65 7.69
C LYS A 165 17.02 7.79 6.99
N ASP A 166 18.26 7.56 6.54
CA ASP A 166 19.07 8.57 5.85
C ASP A 166 18.46 8.94 4.49
N ASP A 167 17.79 8.00 3.82
CA ASP A 167 17.13 8.26 2.56
C ASP A 167 15.79 8.97 2.76
N MET A 168 15.09 8.74 3.89
CA MET A 168 13.89 9.51 4.23
C MET A 168 14.20 11.01 4.33
N VAL A 169 15.33 11.38 4.95
CA VAL A 169 15.75 12.80 5.05
C VAL A 169 15.90 13.41 3.67
N LYS A 170 16.53 12.68 2.73
CA LYS A 170 16.72 13.14 1.35
C LYS A 170 15.39 13.23 0.58
N LEU A 171 14.49 12.26 0.79
CA LEU A 171 13.16 12.27 0.18
C LEU A 171 12.32 13.44 0.68
N HIS A 172 12.36 13.74 1.99
CA HIS A 172 11.73 14.94 2.54
C HIS A 172 12.31 16.23 1.92
N ALA A 173 13.63 16.32 1.78
CA ALA A 173 14.29 17.45 1.11
C ALA A 173 13.88 17.58 -0.37
N ALA A 174 13.52 16.46 -1.03
CA ALA A 174 13.00 16.46 -2.39
C ALA A 174 11.51 16.84 -2.50
N GLY A 175 10.82 17.00 -1.37
CA GLY A 175 9.41 17.41 -1.30
C GLY A 175 8.42 16.28 -1.00
N VAL A 176 8.88 15.07 -0.64
CA VAL A 176 7.99 14.00 -0.18
C VAL A 176 7.53 14.32 1.24
N ALA A 177 6.24 14.47 1.46
CA ALA A 177 5.68 14.95 2.72
C ALA A 177 5.82 13.94 3.87
N LYS A 178 5.68 12.64 3.58
CA LYS A 178 5.80 11.56 4.58
C LYS A 178 6.25 10.25 3.93
N VAL A 179 7.03 9.48 4.67
CA VAL A 179 7.37 8.09 4.30
C VAL A 179 7.02 7.17 5.46
N PHE A 180 6.16 6.18 5.19
CA PHE A 180 5.78 5.13 6.13
C PHE A 180 6.65 3.90 5.92
N THR A 181 7.12 3.30 7.01
CA THR A 181 7.93 2.07 6.97
C THR A 181 7.11 0.85 7.36
N PRO A 182 7.59 -0.37 7.09
CA PRO A 182 6.95 -1.58 7.58
C PRO A 182 6.75 -1.52 9.10
N GLY A 183 5.51 -1.78 9.55
CA GLY A 183 5.09 -1.64 10.94
C GLY A 183 4.19 -0.43 11.21
N ALA A 184 4.13 0.56 10.30
CA ALA A 184 3.11 1.59 10.37
C ALA A 184 1.71 0.97 10.22
N SER A 185 0.79 1.33 11.11
CA SER A 185 -0.59 0.87 11.03
C SER A 185 -1.36 1.60 9.92
N THR A 186 -2.43 1.00 9.43
CA THR A 186 -3.34 1.67 8.48
C THR A 186 -3.97 2.91 9.12
N GLN A 187 -4.22 2.88 10.43
CA GLN A 187 -4.74 4.02 11.18
C GLN A 187 -3.76 5.20 11.18
N GLU A 188 -2.47 4.96 11.45
CA GLU A 188 -1.45 6.01 11.37
C GLU A 188 -1.40 6.68 9.99
N ILE A 189 -1.60 5.90 8.92
CA ILE A 189 -1.63 6.44 7.56
C ILE A 189 -2.89 7.30 7.34
N ILE A 190 -4.06 6.83 7.80
CA ILE A 190 -5.33 7.56 7.71
C ILE A 190 -5.24 8.87 8.47
N ASP A 191 -4.81 8.86 9.73
CA ASP A 191 -4.67 10.03 10.59
C ASP A 191 -3.75 11.08 9.96
N TRP A 192 -2.65 10.62 9.36
CA TRP A 192 -1.72 11.53 8.68
C TRP A 192 -2.36 12.14 7.43
N VAL A 193 -3.01 11.33 6.59
CA VAL A 193 -3.72 11.81 5.39
C VAL A 193 -4.77 12.83 5.77
N GLU A 194 -5.57 12.58 6.79
CA GLU A 194 -6.57 13.49 7.33
C GLU A 194 -5.97 14.84 7.76
N SER A 195 -4.80 14.81 8.41
CA SER A 195 -4.13 16.02 8.88
C SER A 195 -3.62 16.92 7.73
N TYR A 196 -3.38 16.35 6.56
CA TYR A 196 -2.81 17.02 5.39
C TYR A 196 -3.84 17.43 4.34
N ILE A 197 -4.88 16.62 4.13
CA ILE A 197 -5.92 16.87 3.13
C ILE A 197 -7.09 17.55 3.82
N ARG A 198 -7.09 18.86 3.76
CA ARG A 198 -8.16 19.71 4.29
C ARG A 198 -8.87 20.43 3.16
N PRO A 199 -10.19 20.69 3.28
CA PRO A 199 -10.90 21.53 2.35
C PRO A 199 -10.40 22.97 2.39
#